data_a0684fe49ceaa0215ec73ac257c68201
#
_entry.id   a0684fe49ceaa0215ec73ac257c68201
#
_cell.length_a   1.000
_cell.length_b   1.000
_cell.length_c   1.000
_cell.angle_alpha   90.00
_cell.angle_beta   90.00
_cell.angle_gamma   90.00
#
_symmetry.space_group_name_H-M   'P 1'
#
loop_
_entity.id
_entity.type
_entity.pdbx_description
1 polymer ?
#
loop_
_entity_poly.entity_id
_entity_poly.type
_entity_poly.pdbx_seq_one_letter_code
_entity_poly.pdbx_strand_id
1 'polypeptide(L)'
;MDTMFDTLLQLPLLQGLAPEDFTSILEKVKLHFVKLKAGETIARANTPCNELIFLLNGEVSATTTSSDGIYSLTEFAQAPYLIEPQSLFGMRTDYTAKYVATTEVNSVRVSKTAVTGHLLKYEIFRLNYLNIASSQSQSLHSKL
;
A
#
# COMPACT_ATOMS: atom_id res chain seq x y z
N MET A 1 26.07 2.60 -0.97
CA MET A 1 24.84 2.55 -1.71
C MET A 1 23.66 2.81 -0.79
N ASP A 2 22.69 3.43 -1.33
CA ASP A 2 21.57 3.93 -0.56
C ASP A 2 20.73 2.77 0.01
N THR A 3 20.59 2.72 1.34
CA THR A 3 19.78 1.71 2.01
C THR A 3 18.31 1.80 1.62
N MET A 4 17.85 2.98 1.24
CA MET A 4 16.48 3.19 0.76
C MET A 4 16.23 2.45 -0.55
N PHE A 5 17.20 2.45 -1.46
CA PHE A 5 17.14 1.72 -2.72
C PHE A 5 16.94 0.24 -2.46
N ASP A 6 17.75 -0.32 -1.56
CA ASP A 6 17.66 -1.73 -1.19
C ASP A 6 16.31 -2.06 -0.57
N THR A 7 15.80 -1.17 0.27
CA THR A 7 14.49 -1.34 0.90
C THR A 7 13.37 -1.36 -0.13
N LEU A 8 13.40 -0.43 -1.09
CA LEU A 8 12.38 -0.37 -2.13
C LEU A 8 12.39 -1.63 -3.01
N LEU A 9 13.57 -2.15 -3.34
CA LEU A 9 13.69 -3.37 -4.12
C LEU A 9 13.14 -4.60 -3.41
N GLN A 10 13.07 -4.56 -2.09
CA GLN A 10 12.53 -5.66 -1.29
C GLN A 10 11.01 -5.64 -1.18
N LEU A 11 10.37 -4.55 -1.60
CA LEU A 11 8.91 -4.47 -1.57
C LEU A 11 8.31 -5.51 -2.52
N PRO A 12 7.30 -6.28 -2.07
CA PRO A 12 6.74 -7.35 -2.91
C PRO A 12 6.28 -6.88 -4.28
N LEU A 13 5.78 -5.64 -4.37
CA LEU A 13 5.27 -5.08 -5.62
C LEU A 13 6.37 -4.82 -6.64
N LEU A 14 7.60 -4.61 -6.19
CA LEU A 14 8.74 -4.29 -7.05
C LEU A 14 9.70 -5.47 -7.25
N GLN A 15 9.41 -6.60 -6.65
CA GLN A 15 10.26 -7.78 -6.79
C GLN A 15 10.26 -8.29 -8.22
N GLY A 16 11.44 -8.62 -8.72
CA GLY A 16 11.61 -9.16 -10.06
C GLY A 16 11.84 -8.10 -11.14
N LEU A 17 11.76 -6.82 -10.79
CA LEU A 17 12.09 -5.75 -11.75
C LEU A 17 13.59 -5.74 -12.04
N ALA A 18 13.92 -5.57 -13.32
CA ALA A 18 15.31 -5.37 -13.72
C ALA A 18 15.83 -4.05 -13.17
N PRO A 19 17.13 -3.94 -12.84
CA PRO A 19 17.70 -2.69 -12.32
C PRO A 19 17.45 -1.49 -13.22
N GLU A 20 17.50 -1.68 -14.54
CA GLU A 20 17.26 -0.63 -15.53
C GLU A 20 15.82 -0.12 -15.42
N ASP A 21 14.86 -1.02 -15.25
CA ASP A 21 13.45 -0.66 -15.12
C ASP A 21 13.21 0.10 -13.83
N PHE A 22 13.83 -0.35 -12.74
CA PHE A 22 13.73 0.33 -11.46
C PHE A 22 14.28 1.76 -11.54
N THR A 23 15.44 1.92 -12.17
CA THR A 23 16.03 3.24 -12.38
C THR A 23 15.12 4.14 -13.21
N SER A 24 14.55 3.58 -14.28
CA SER A 24 13.62 4.31 -15.15
C SER A 24 12.37 4.77 -14.39
N ILE A 25 11.85 3.93 -13.52
CA ILE A 25 10.70 4.27 -12.67
C ILE A 25 11.05 5.45 -11.75
N LEU A 26 12.20 5.39 -11.09
CA LEU A 26 12.62 6.46 -10.18
C LEU A 26 12.81 7.80 -10.89
N GLU A 27 13.18 7.78 -12.17
CA GLU A 27 13.33 9.01 -12.94
C GLU A 27 11.98 9.62 -13.33
N LYS A 28 10.94 8.80 -13.52
CA LYS A 28 9.64 9.23 -14.07
C LYS A 28 8.56 9.36 -13.02
N VAL A 29 8.67 8.63 -11.92
CA VAL A 29 7.62 8.56 -10.90
C VAL A 29 8.09 9.28 -9.65
N LYS A 30 7.28 10.23 -9.20
CA LYS A 30 7.56 10.96 -7.98
C LYS A 30 7.10 10.14 -6.78
N LEU A 31 8.04 9.79 -5.91
CA LEU A 31 7.78 9.07 -4.67
C LEU A 31 7.71 10.07 -3.53
N HIS A 32 6.67 9.97 -2.70
CA HIS A 32 6.52 10.81 -1.51
C HIS A 32 6.82 9.98 -0.27
N PHE A 33 7.87 10.38 0.45
CA PHE A 33 8.26 9.70 1.69
C PHE A 33 7.64 10.44 2.87
N VAL A 34 6.87 9.71 3.66
CA VAL A 34 6.14 10.28 4.81
C VAL A 34 6.46 9.46 6.04
N LYS A 35 6.95 10.15 7.07
CA LYS A 35 7.22 9.56 8.37
C LYS A 35 6.04 9.85 9.29
N LEU A 36 5.55 8.81 9.97
CA LEU A 36 4.43 8.93 10.89
C LEU A 36 4.86 8.48 12.27
N LYS A 37 4.35 9.18 13.26
CA LYS A 37 4.55 8.83 14.65
C LYS A 37 3.45 7.87 15.11
N ALA A 38 3.73 7.11 16.15
CA ALA A 38 2.71 6.26 16.76
C ALA A 38 1.47 7.09 17.10
N GLY A 39 0.30 6.57 16.75
CA GLY A 39 -0.98 7.24 16.97
C GLY A 39 -1.48 8.06 15.79
N GLU A 40 -0.64 8.36 14.79
CA GLU A 40 -1.08 9.12 13.63
C GLU A 40 -1.86 8.25 12.65
N THR A 41 -2.91 8.83 12.07
CA THR A 41 -3.73 8.15 11.07
C THR A 41 -3.06 8.20 9.70
N ILE A 42 -2.94 7.03 9.06
CA ILE A 42 -2.36 6.90 7.73
C ILE A 42 -3.43 7.06 6.66
N ALA A 43 -4.58 6.39 6.85
CA ALA A 43 -5.69 6.44 5.91
C ALA A 43 -6.99 6.24 6.71
N ARG A 44 -8.06 6.88 6.26
CA ARG A 44 -9.37 6.81 6.92
C ARG A 44 -10.33 5.96 6.10
N ALA A 45 -11.14 5.17 6.79
CA ALA A 45 -12.20 4.40 6.14
C ALA A 45 -13.16 5.34 5.41
N ASN A 46 -13.68 4.88 4.28
CA ASN A 46 -14.67 5.58 3.47
C ASN A 46 -14.15 6.89 2.84
N THR A 47 -12.83 7.07 2.79
CA THR A 47 -12.22 8.18 2.05
C THR A 47 -11.59 7.66 0.76
N PRO A 48 -11.50 8.51 -0.28
CA PRO A 48 -10.98 8.05 -1.57
C PRO A 48 -9.55 7.52 -1.47
N CYS A 49 -9.32 6.38 -2.13
CA CYS A 49 -7.99 5.80 -2.28
C CYS A 49 -7.40 6.29 -3.60
N ASN A 50 -6.53 7.30 -3.53
CA ASN A 50 -5.95 7.96 -4.69
C ASN A 50 -4.45 7.71 -4.82
N GLU A 51 -3.89 6.87 -3.97
CA GLU A 51 -2.46 6.56 -3.98
C GLU A 51 -2.20 5.19 -3.40
N LEU A 52 -1.08 4.60 -3.81
CA LEU A 52 -0.55 3.41 -3.15
C LEU A 52 0.32 3.86 -1.99
N ILE A 53 0.16 3.21 -0.85
CA ILE A 53 0.94 3.50 0.35
C ILE A 53 1.69 2.23 0.74
N PHE A 54 3.02 2.29 0.65
CA PHE A 54 3.91 1.22 1.11
C PHE A 54 4.42 1.55 2.49
N LEU A 55 4.37 0.60 3.39
CA LEU A 55 5.01 0.74 4.69
C LEU A 55 6.39 0.10 4.62
N LEU A 56 7.42 0.90 4.83
CA LEU A 56 8.81 0.44 4.75
C LEU A 56 9.28 -0.18 6.04
N ASN A 57 8.81 0.35 7.17
CA ASN A 57 9.06 -0.20 8.49
C ASN A 57 7.93 0.18 9.44
N GLY A 58 7.89 -0.47 10.59
CA GLY A 58 6.92 -0.20 11.63
C GLY A 58 5.68 -1.09 11.56
N GLU A 59 4.72 -0.79 12.41
CA GLU A 59 3.49 -1.54 12.55
C GLU A 59 2.29 -0.60 12.48
N VAL A 60 1.20 -1.07 11.90
CA VAL A 60 -0.07 -0.33 11.82
C VAL A 60 -1.21 -1.20 12.32
N SER A 61 -2.25 -0.55 12.83
CA SER A 61 -3.54 -1.20 13.06
C SER A 61 -4.47 -0.87 11.91
N ALA A 62 -5.27 -1.85 11.50
CA ALA A 62 -6.30 -1.70 10.48
C ALA A 62 -7.65 -2.03 11.11
N THR A 63 -8.52 -1.06 11.21
CA THR A 63 -9.83 -1.23 11.84
C THR A 63 -10.93 -1.11 10.81
N THR A 64 -11.71 -2.18 10.65
CA THR A 64 -12.88 -2.24 9.77
C THR A 64 -14.12 -2.18 10.64
N THR A 65 -15.05 -1.31 10.29
CA THR A 65 -16.30 -1.16 11.02
C THR A 65 -17.47 -1.59 10.14
N SER A 66 -18.43 -2.32 10.73
CA SER A 66 -19.63 -2.74 10.00
C SER A 66 -20.46 -1.51 9.58
N SER A 67 -21.32 -1.70 8.56
CA SER A 67 -22.11 -0.60 8.01
C SER A 67 -23.06 0.04 9.04
N ASP A 68 -23.48 -0.72 10.04
CA ASP A 68 -24.34 -0.20 11.12
C ASP A 68 -23.56 0.39 12.29
N GLY A 69 -22.22 0.29 12.25
CA GLY A 69 -21.36 0.84 13.30
C GLY A 69 -21.31 0.03 14.59
N ILE A 70 -21.98 -1.12 14.64
CA ILE A 70 -22.08 -1.92 15.87
C ILE A 70 -20.83 -2.78 16.08
N TYR A 71 -20.28 -3.32 15.02
CA TYR A 71 -19.13 -4.22 15.08
C TYR A 71 -17.90 -3.60 14.43
N SER A 72 -16.76 -3.84 15.03
CA SER A 72 -15.48 -3.47 14.43
C SER A 72 -14.48 -4.59 14.65
N LEU A 73 -13.58 -4.74 13.66
CA LEU A 73 -12.48 -5.69 13.71
C LEU A 73 -11.18 -4.93 13.54
N THR A 74 -10.26 -5.09 14.47
CA THR A 74 -8.93 -4.48 14.37
C THR A 74 -7.90 -5.57 14.19
N GLU A 75 -7.07 -5.39 13.17
CA GLU A 75 -5.94 -6.27 12.88
C GLU A 75 -4.66 -5.46 12.87
N PHE A 76 -3.54 -6.14 13.00
CA PHE A 76 -2.23 -5.49 12.98
C PHE A 76 -1.43 -6.00 11.79
N ALA A 77 -0.75 -5.09 11.12
CA ALA A 77 0.11 -5.42 9.99
C ALA A 77 1.49 -4.82 10.22
N GLN A 78 2.51 -5.60 9.89
CA GLN A 78 3.89 -5.15 10.00
C GLN A 78 4.50 -4.95 8.62
N ALA A 79 5.35 -3.93 8.50
CA ALA A 79 6.07 -3.68 7.27
C ALA A 79 7.06 -4.81 6.96
N PRO A 80 7.38 -5.07 5.68
CA PRO A 80 6.84 -4.35 4.52
C PRO A 80 5.38 -4.69 4.25
N TYR A 81 4.57 -3.67 4.01
CA TYR A 81 3.13 -3.87 3.81
C TYR A 81 2.58 -2.83 2.84
N LEU A 82 1.69 -3.27 1.95
CA LEU A 82 1.01 -2.41 0.99
C LEU A 82 -0.44 -2.24 1.44
N ILE A 83 -0.85 -0.99 1.66
CA ILE A 83 -2.20 -0.70 2.16
C ILE A 83 -3.22 -0.80 1.03
N GLU A 84 -4.14 -1.72 1.15
CA GLU A 84 -5.32 -1.91 0.30
C GLU A 84 -5.09 -1.65 -1.19
N PRO A 85 -4.18 -2.38 -1.84
CA PRO A 85 -3.98 -2.19 -3.28
C PRO A 85 -5.25 -2.45 -4.08
N GLN A 86 -6.15 -3.29 -3.58
CA GLN A 86 -7.41 -3.60 -4.24
C GLN A 86 -8.39 -2.43 -4.23
N SER A 87 -8.18 -1.43 -3.37
CA SER A 87 -9.07 -0.28 -3.28
C SER A 87 -8.70 0.85 -4.23
N LEU A 88 -7.54 0.77 -4.89
CA LEU A 88 -7.11 1.80 -5.83
C LEU A 88 -7.92 1.79 -7.12
N PHE A 89 -8.35 0.60 -7.54
CA PHE A 89 -9.11 0.39 -8.77
C PHE A 89 -10.40 -0.35 -8.48
N GLY A 90 -11.27 -0.43 -9.49
CA GLY A 90 -12.52 -1.14 -9.39
C GLY A 90 -13.70 -0.19 -9.23
N MET A 91 -14.83 -0.74 -8.86
CA MET A 91 -16.08 0.03 -8.77
C MET A 91 -16.16 0.86 -7.49
N ARG A 92 -15.45 0.46 -6.45
CA ARG A 92 -15.38 1.21 -5.19
C ARG A 92 -13.91 1.47 -4.87
N THR A 93 -13.54 2.73 -4.84
CA THR A 93 -12.16 3.15 -4.64
C THR A 93 -11.97 3.92 -3.33
N ASP A 94 -12.75 3.57 -2.32
CA ASP A 94 -12.58 4.09 -0.97
C ASP A 94 -11.85 3.06 -0.11
N TYR A 95 -11.09 3.56 0.86
CA TYR A 95 -10.49 2.66 1.85
C TYR A 95 -11.58 1.95 2.66
N THR A 96 -11.41 0.66 2.90
CA THR A 96 -12.37 -0.11 3.68
C THR A 96 -12.07 -0.09 5.17
N ALA A 97 -10.86 0.28 5.55
CA ALA A 97 -10.42 0.30 6.95
C ALA A 97 -9.72 1.60 7.30
N LYS A 98 -9.65 1.88 8.59
CA LYS A 98 -8.86 2.97 9.14
C LYS A 98 -7.50 2.42 9.54
N TYR A 99 -6.44 3.03 9.03
CA TYR A 99 -5.06 2.63 9.31
C TYR A 99 -4.39 3.65 10.22
N VAL A 100 -3.87 3.18 11.34
CA VAL A 100 -3.21 4.02 12.35
C VAL A 100 -1.84 3.42 12.66
N ALA A 101 -0.82 4.25 12.68
CA ALA A 101 0.51 3.82 13.09
C ALA A 101 0.51 3.46 14.57
N THR A 102 0.95 2.25 14.91
CA THR A 102 1.09 1.81 16.30
C THR A 102 2.52 2.01 16.81
N THR A 103 3.46 2.10 15.88
CA THR A 103 4.85 2.49 16.14
C THR A 103 5.19 3.63 15.21
N GLU A 104 6.43 4.11 15.26
CA GLU A 104 6.93 4.99 14.21
C GLU A 104 6.95 4.22 12.90
N VAL A 105 6.46 4.84 11.83
CA VAL A 105 6.33 4.22 10.52
C VAL A 105 6.96 5.12 9.47
N ASN A 106 7.77 4.54 8.59
CA ASN A 106 8.20 5.20 7.36
C ASN A 106 7.40 4.62 6.21
N SER A 107 6.80 5.49 5.42
CA SER A 107 5.99 5.09 4.28
C SER A 107 6.47 5.78 3.01
N VAL A 108 6.16 5.16 1.87
CA VAL A 108 6.32 5.78 0.57
C VAL A 108 4.98 5.74 -0.14
N ARG A 109 4.60 6.87 -0.77
CA ARG A 109 3.31 7.02 -1.42
C ARG A 109 3.50 7.34 -2.88
N VAL A 110 2.69 6.69 -3.72
CA VAL A 110 2.70 6.86 -5.17
C VAL A 110 1.28 7.16 -5.63
N SER A 111 1.10 8.23 -6.39
CA SER A 111 -0.22 8.64 -6.87
C SER A 111 -0.82 7.62 -7.83
N LYS A 112 -2.15 7.53 -7.86
CA LYS A 112 -2.87 6.67 -8.81
C LYS A 112 -2.50 7.01 -10.25
N THR A 113 -2.32 8.28 -10.57
CA THR A 113 -1.94 8.70 -11.92
C THR A 113 -0.54 8.21 -12.30
N ALA A 114 0.40 8.18 -11.35
CA ALA A 114 1.72 7.61 -11.61
C ALA A 114 1.64 6.09 -11.81
N VAL A 115 0.79 5.41 -11.05
CA VAL A 115 0.57 3.98 -11.20
C VAL A 115 0.05 3.66 -12.60
N THR A 116 -1.02 4.35 -13.02
CA THR A 116 -1.63 4.10 -14.34
C THR A 116 -0.74 4.57 -15.49
N GLY A 117 -0.05 5.70 -15.31
CA GLY A 117 0.75 6.30 -16.38
C GLY A 117 2.11 5.66 -16.58
N HIS A 118 2.69 5.08 -15.55
CA HIS A 118 4.06 4.57 -15.61
C HIS A 118 4.22 3.15 -15.09
N LEU A 119 3.78 2.87 -13.86
CA LEU A 119 4.07 1.59 -13.21
C LEU A 119 3.39 0.40 -13.89
N LEU A 120 2.13 0.56 -14.30
CA LEU A 120 1.38 -0.54 -14.92
C LEU A 120 1.88 -0.91 -16.31
N LYS A 121 2.84 -0.16 -16.87
CA LYS A 121 3.48 -0.52 -18.13
C LYS A 121 4.45 -1.70 -17.99
N TYR A 122 4.91 -1.96 -16.77
CA TYR A 122 5.83 -3.06 -16.50
C TYR A 122 5.05 -4.33 -16.16
N GLU A 123 5.28 -5.38 -16.94
CA GLU A 123 4.55 -6.65 -16.74
C GLU A 123 4.75 -7.22 -15.35
N ILE A 124 5.99 -7.19 -14.86
CA ILE A 124 6.31 -7.70 -13.50
C ILE A 124 5.51 -6.93 -12.45
N PHE A 125 5.42 -5.61 -12.58
CA PHE A 125 4.64 -4.80 -11.66
C PHE A 125 3.16 -5.19 -11.70
N ARG A 126 2.59 -5.35 -12.91
CA ARG A 126 1.19 -5.76 -13.06
C ARG A 126 0.91 -7.10 -12.40
N LEU A 127 1.77 -8.07 -12.62
CA LEU A 127 1.61 -9.41 -12.04
C LEU A 127 1.71 -9.36 -10.52
N ASN A 128 2.69 -8.65 -9.99
CA ASN A 128 2.84 -8.49 -8.54
C ASN A 128 1.62 -7.80 -7.94
N TYR A 129 1.13 -6.75 -8.59
CA TYR A 129 -0.05 -6.02 -8.14
C TYR A 129 -1.27 -6.93 -8.07
N LEU A 130 -1.53 -7.68 -9.13
CA LEU A 130 -2.68 -8.59 -9.19
C LEU A 130 -2.60 -9.67 -8.11
N ASN A 131 -1.41 -10.22 -7.91
CA ASN A 131 -1.22 -11.27 -6.90
C ASN A 131 -1.43 -10.74 -5.48
N ILE A 132 -0.90 -9.57 -5.17
CA ILE A 132 -1.03 -8.98 -3.84
C ILE A 132 -2.48 -8.57 -3.59
N ALA A 133 -3.11 -7.90 -4.54
CA ALA A 133 -4.50 -7.45 -4.41
C ALA A 133 -5.45 -8.64 -4.25
N SER A 134 -5.26 -9.69 -5.05
CA SER A 134 -6.08 -10.89 -4.96
C SER A 134 -5.90 -11.59 -3.62
N SER A 135 -4.66 -11.69 -3.15
CA SER A 135 -4.35 -12.34 -1.87
C SER A 135 -4.99 -11.57 -0.70
N GLN A 136 -4.91 -10.25 -0.69
CA GLN A 136 -5.51 -9.43 0.36
C GLN A 136 -7.04 -9.52 0.33
N SER A 137 -7.62 -9.52 -0.85
CA SER A 137 -9.06 -9.65 -1.04
C SER A 137 -9.57 -10.99 -0.51
N GLN A 138 -8.87 -12.08 -0.83
CA GLN A 138 -9.21 -13.42 -0.36
C GLN A 138 -9.10 -13.52 1.17
N SER A 139 -8.05 -12.94 1.74
CA SER A 139 -7.85 -12.92 3.18
C SER A 139 -8.98 -12.19 3.90
N LEU A 140 -9.39 -11.04 3.37
CA LEU A 140 -10.51 -10.28 3.92
C LEU A 140 -11.81 -11.09 3.85
N HIS A 141 -12.06 -11.74 2.72
CA HIS A 141 -13.25 -12.55 2.49
C HIS A 141 -13.36 -13.71 3.49
N SER A 142 -12.26 -14.38 3.77
CA SER A 142 -12.25 -15.50 4.70
C SER A 142 -12.45 -15.09 6.16
N LYS A 143 -12.29 -13.80 6.49
CA LYS A 143 -12.48 -13.28 7.85
C LYS A 143 -13.88 -12.73 8.08
N LEU A 144 -14.60 -12.52 7.03
CA LEU A 144 -15.97 -12.04 7.08
C LEU A 144 -16.97 -13.19 7.11
#